data_1f4bb364e674fa671e091946947c738a
#
_entry.id   1f4bb364e674fa671e091946947c738a
#
_cell.length_a   1.000
_cell.length_b   1.000
_cell.length_c   1.000
_cell.angle_alpha   90.00
_cell.angle_beta   90.00
_cell.angle_gamma   90.00
#
_symmetry.space_group_name_H-M   'P 1'
#
loop_
_entity.id
_entity.type
_entity.pdbx_description
1 polymer ?
#
loop_
_entity_poly.entity_id
_entity_poly.type
_entity_poly.pdbx_seq_one_letter_code
_entity_poly.pdbx_strand_id
1 'polypeptide(L)'
;MQTLKLNDYKSISEQAEYVSACSPSVNSSGQFIYGANNYPSTIYGITEDYLDIRKISLEEGSMFTPQDVITSAKVCLIGKTITDNLFPNGESPIGKVIRFNKIPLKVIGTLTPKGYNSMGMDQDDMVLAPYTTVQKRILAITYLQGIYCSALSEELTPQATEEISEILRKNHKIKEGEDDDFEIRSQEELSSMLSSTTDMMTILLACIAGISLLVGGIGIMNIMYVSVTERTRDRYPRPIP
;
A
#
# COMPACT_ATOMS: atom_id res chain seq x y z
N MET A 1 14.51 -5.64 -9.14
CA MET A 1 14.67 -6.99 -9.70
C MET A 1 13.94 -7.05 -11.05
N GLN A 2 14.51 -7.62 -12.07
CA GLN A 2 13.92 -7.70 -13.43
C GLN A 2 13.75 -9.18 -13.85
N THR A 3 13.52 -10.03 -12.87
CA THR A 3 13.50 -11.49 -13.03
C THR A 3 12.10 -12.01 -13.35
N LEU A 4 11.05 -11.38 -12.82
CA LEU A 4 9.66 -11.79 -13.02
C LEU A 4 9.19 -11.58 -14.46
N LYS A 5 8.63 -12.60 -15.05
CA LYS A 5 8.12 -12.63 -16.43
C LYS A 5 6.63 -12.99 -16.47
N LEU A 6 6.02 -12.77 -17.62
CA LEU A 6 4.63 -13.15 -17.85
C LEU A 6 4.40 -14.66 -17.67
N ASN A 7 5.43 -15.48 -17.91
CA ASN A 7 5.34 -16.93 -17.69
C ASN A 7 5.15 -17.27 -16.21
N ASP A 8 5.76 -16.52 -15.32
CA ASP A 8 5.65 -16.74 -13.86
C ASP A 8 4.23 -16.47 -13.39
N TYR A 9 3.64 -15.33 -13.84
CA TYR A 9 2.22 -15.05 -13.61
C TYR A 9 1.32 -16.20 -14.10
N LYS A 10 1.53 -16.68 -15.33
CA LYS A 10 0.73 -17.79 -15.88
C LYS A 10 0.90 -19.07 -15.08
N SER A 11 2.15 -19.43 -14.73
CA SER A 11 2.41 -20.61 -13.94
C SER A 11 1.73 -20.57 -12.57
N ILE A 12 1.76 -19.42 -11.89
CA ILE A 12 1.08 -19.23 -10.60
C ILE A 12 -0.44 -19.35 -10.81
N SER A 13 -1.01 -18.67 -11.79
CA SER A 13 -2.44 -18.67 -12.05
C SER A 13 -3.00 -20.04 -12.46
N GLU A 14 -2.18 -20.89 -13.10
CA GLU A 14 -2.61 -22.19 -13.59
C GLU A 14 -2.30 -23.34 -12.63
N GLN A 15 -1.27 -23.24 -11.79
CA GLN A 15 -0.76 -24.35 -10.99
C GLN A 15 -1.02 -24.18 -9.49
N ALA A 16 -1.18 -22.93 -9.01
CA ALA A 16 -1.34 -22.70 -7.58
C ALA A 16 -2.75 -23.09 -7.12
N GLU A 17 -2.82 -24.01 -6.15
CA GLU A 17 -4.08 -24.52 -5.57
C GLU A 17 -4.60 -23.63 -4.44
N TYR A 18 -3.71 -22.95 -3.70
CA TYR A 18 -4.07 -22.10 -2.55
C TYR A 18 -4.30 -20.63 -2.92
N VAL A 19 -4.22 -20.29 -4.21
CA VAL A 19 -4.39 -18.92 -4.71
C VAL A 19 -5.75 -18.77 -5.38
N SER A 20 -6.53 -17.79 -4.97
CA SER A 20 -7.87 -17.52 -5.54
C SER A 20 -7.83 -16.65 -6.78
N ALA A 21 -6.93 -15.69 -6.83
CA ALA A 21 -6.78 -14.75 -7.93
C ALA A 21 -5.36 -14.20 -7.99
N CYS A 22 -4.88 -13.90 -9.20
CA CYS A 22 -3.57 -13.30 -9.45
C CYS A 22 -3.68 -12.17 -10.47
N SER A 23 -2.88 -11.13 -10.30
CA SER A 23 -2.75 -10.05 -11.26
C SER A 23 -1.27 -9.65 -11.41
N PRO A 24 -0.73 -9.64 -12.64
CA PRO A 24 0.56 -9.07 -12.90
C PRO A 24 0.50 -7.55 -12.68
N SER A 25 1.60 -6.96 -12.26
CA SER A 25 1.69 -5.53 -12.03
C SER A 25 2.92 -4.92 -12.68
N VAL A 26 2.68 -3.82 -13.36
CA VAL A 26 3.70 -2.89 -13.85
C VAL A 26 3.23 -1.48 -13.55
N ASN A 27 4.10 -0.58 -13.13
CA ASN A 27 3.70 0.79 -12.83
C ASN A 27 4.68 1.79 -13.44
N SER A 28 4.17 3.00 -13.68
CA SER A 28 4.95 4.13 -14.16
C SER A 28 4.39 5.42 -13.62
N SER A 29 5.22 6.26 -13.04
CA SER A 29 4.82 7.60 -12.61
C SER A 29 5.06 8.61 -13.73
N GLY A 30 4.14 9.57 -13.87
CA GLY A 30 4.22 10.57 -14.92
C GLY A 30 3.11 11.60 -14.84
N GLN A 31 3.01 12.45 -15.86
CA GLN A 31 2.00 13.49 -15.94
C GLN A 31 0.77 13.01 -16.69
N PHE A 32 -0.39 13.16 -16.05
CA PHE A 32 -1.69 13.06 -16.71
C PHE A 32 -2.16 14.44 -17.15
N ILE A 33 -2.70 14.54 -18.34
CA ILE A 33 -3.12 15.79 -18.95
C ILE A 33 -4.52 15.64 -19.55
N TYR A 34 -5.40 16.57 -19.20
CA TYR A 34 -6.70 16.74 -19.84
C TYR A 34 -6.97 18.22 -20.10
N GLY A 35 -7.06 18.61 -21.37
CA GLY A 35 -7.19 20.01 -21.76
C GLY A 35 -6.02 20.86 -21.27
N ALA A 36 -6.30 21.83 -20.41
CA ALA A 36 -5.31 22.69 -19.75
C ALA A 36 -4.86 22.16 -18.39
N ASN A 37 -5.55 21.16 -17.84
CA ASN A 37 -5.26 20.59 -16.52
C ASN A 37 -4.20 19.51 -16.62
N ASN A 38 -3.30 19.47 -15.64
CA ASN A 38 -2.31 18.42 -15.51
C ASN A 38 -2.15 18.02 -14.05
N TYR A 39 -1.85 16.74 -13.84
CA TYR A 39 -1.63 16.20 -12.50
C TYR A 39 -0.59 15.06 -12.55
N PRO A 40 0.44 15.08 -11.68
CA PRO A 40 1.40 13.99 -11.58
C PRO A 40 0.79 12.84 -10.79
N SER A 41 0.81 11.63 -11.32
CA SER A 41 0.33 10.44 -10.64
C SER A 41 0.96 9.18 -11.21
N THR A 42 0.56 8.02 -10.68
CA THR A 42 1.06 6.70 -11.09
C THR A 42 -0.01 5.92 -11.83
N ILE A 43 0.36 5.38 -12.99
CA ILE A 43 -0.44 4.40 -13.71
C ILE A 43 0.01 3.00 -13.34
N TYR A 44 -0.96 2.15 -12.98
CA TYR A 44 -0.77 0.74 -12.69
C TYR A 44 -1.35 -0.10 -13.82
N GLY A 45 -0.52 -0.92 -14.42
CA GLY A 45 -0.91 -1.92 -15.41
C GLY A 45 -1.23 -3.23 -14.72
N ILE A 46 -2.47 -3.68 -14.84
CA ILE A 46 -3.06 -4.78 -14.07
C ILE A 46 -3.98 -5.64 -14.97
N THR A 47 -4.51 -6.74 -14.43
CA THR A 47 -5.66 -7.47 -14.98
C THR A 47 -6.96 -7.11 -14.25
N GLU A 48 -8.08 -7.62 -14.74
CA GLU A 48 -9.40 -7.47 -14.12
C GLU A 48 -9.46 -7.94 -12.68
N ASP A 49 -8.75 -9.02 -12.35
CA ASP A 49 -8.73 -9.61 -10.99
C ASP A 49 -8.16 -8.68 -9.91
N TYR A 50 -7.40 -7.67 -10.31
CA TYR A 50 -6.76 -6.75 -9.36
C TYR A 50 -7.77 -6.01 -8.48
N LEU A 51 -8.93 -5.67 -9.00
CA LEU A 51 -9.96 -4.99 -8.23
C LEU A 51 -10.42 -5.86 -7.06
N ASP A 52 -10.65 -7.15 -7.32
CA ASP A 52 -11.06 -8.12 -6.30
C ASP A 52 -9.95 -8.36 -5.28
N ILE A 53 -8.70 -8.55 -5.73
CA ILE A 53 -7.52 -8.73 -4.87
C ILE A 53 -7.35 -7.55 -3.92
N ARG A 54 -7.51 -6.32 -4.42
CA ARG A 54 -7.32 -5.08 -3.64
C ARG A 54 -8.61 -4.56 -3.00
N LYS A 55 -9.74 -5.27 -3.19
CA LYS A 55 -11.08 -4.86 -2.72
C LYS A 55 -11.40 -3.42 -3.12
N ILE A 56 -11.17 -3.10 -4.40
CA ILE A 56 -11.49 -1.81 -5.00
C ILE A 56 -12.78 -1.98 -5.78
N SER A 57 -13.72 -1.07 -5.61
CA SER A 57 -14.99 -1.07 -6.34
C SER A 57 -15.02 0.03 -7.38
N LEU A 58 -15.80 -0.19 -8.43
CA LEU A 58 -16.13 0.86 -9.39
C LEU A 58 -17.25 1.75 -8.84
N GLU A 59 -17.13 3.05 -9.02
CA GLU A 59 -18.19 4.03 -8.75
C GLU A 59 -19.11 4.16 -9.96
N GLU A 60 -18.51 4.39 -11.13
CA GLU A 60 -19.23 4.53 -12.40
C GLU A 60 -18.45 3.87 -13.54
N GLY A 61 -19.16 3.47 -14.60
CA GLY A 61 -18.55 2.90 -15.79
C GLY A 61 -18.39 1.39 -15.74
N SER A 62 -17.36 0.86 -16.39
CA SER A 62 -17.09 -0.58 -16.50
C SER A 62 -15.60 -0.87 -16.40
N MET A 63 -15.27 -2.07 -15.90
CA MET A 63 -13.90 -2.62 -15.95
C MET A 63 -13.51 -2.93 -17.40
N PHE A 64 -12.23 -2.86 -17.71
CA PHE A 64 -11.72 -3.38 -18.98
C PHE A 64 -11.81 -4.91 -19.00
N THR A 65 -11.95 -5.45 -20.19
CA THR A 65 -12.15 -6.89 -20.42
C THR A 65 -10.83 -7.62 -20.66
N PRO A 66 -10.79 -8.96 -20.52
CA PRO A 66 -9.63 -9.75 -20.95
C PRO A 66 -9.20 -9.47 -22.40
N GLN A 67 -10.15 -9.15 -23.28
CA GLN A 67 -9.86 -8.78 -24.66
C GLN A 67 -9.09 -7.45 -24.75
N ASP A 68 -9.41 -6.47 -23.88
CA ASP A 68 -8.67 -5.21 -23.80
C ASP A 68 -7.23 -5.43 -23.33
N VAL A 69 -7.03 -6.39 -22.42
CA VAL A 69 -5.69 -6.81 -21.99
C VAL A 69 -4.91 -7.42 -23.15
N ILE A 70 -5.53 -8.35 -23.91
CA ILE A 70 -4.87 -9.03 -25.06
C ILE A 70 -4.48 -8.02 -26.14
N THR A 71 -5.39 -7.10 -26.46
CA THR A 71 -5.20 -6.11 -27.54
C THR A 71 -4.36 -4.89 -27.13
N SER A 72 -3.97 -4.80 -25.87
CA SER A 72 -3.31 -3.64 -25.30
C SER A 72 -4.11 -2.36 -25.55
N ALA A 73 -5.41 -2.42 -25.21
CA ALA A 73 -6.35 -1.31 -25.41
C ALA A 73 -5.94 -0.07 -24.63
N LYS A 74 -6.11 1.10 -25.23
CA LYS A 74 -5.79 2.39 -24.59
C LYS A 74 -6.95 2.88 -23.75
N VAL A 75 -7.31 2.11 -22.73
CA VAL A 75 -8.38 2.39 -21.76
C VAL A 75 -7.83 2.49 -20.36
N CYS A 76 -8.51 3.24 -19.50
CA CYS A 76 -8.12 3.35 -18.10
C CYS A 76 -9.31 3.60 -17.17
N LEU A 77 -9.12 3.26 -15.91
CA LEU A 77 -9.95 3.65 -14.78
C LEU A 77 -9.17 4.70 -13.96
N ILE A 78 -9.86 5.64 -13.39
CA ILE A 78 -9.23 6.72 -12.61
C ILE A 78 -9.80 6.80 -11.21
N GLY A 79 -8.95 7.06 -10.24
CA GLY A 79 -9.36 7.31 -8.86
C GLY A 79 -9.90 8.73 -8.66
N LYS A 80 -10.47 8.97 -7.47
CA LYS A 80 -11.14 10.24 -7.14
C LYS A 80 -10.19 11.42 -7.20
N THR A 81 -8.99 11.31 -6.66
CA THR A 81 -7.99 12.39 -6.69
C THR A 81 -7.63 12.81 -8.11
N ILE A 82 -7.51 11.86 -9.03
CA ILE A 82 -7.27 12.15 -10.45
C ILE A 82 -8.46 12.86 -11.07
N THR A 83 -9.67 12.38 -10.75
CA THR A 83 -10.91 12.99 -11.24
C THR A 83 -11.02 14.45 -10.82
N ASP A 84 -10.81 14.76 -9.55
CA ASP A 84 -10.94 16.11 -9.01
C ASP A 84 -9.88 17.09 -9.58
N ASN A 85 -8.67 16.61 -9.86
CA ASN A 85 -7.60 17.44 -10.40
C ASN A 85 -7.69 17.65 -11.91
N LEU A 86 -8.12 16.64 -12.68
CA LEU A 86 -8.21 16.77 -14.13
C LEU A 86 -9.56 17.34 -14.60
N PHE A 87 -10.64 17.12 -13.82
CA PHE A 87 -12.01 17.54 -14.14
C PHE A 87 -12.61 18.43 -13.05
N PRO A 88 -11.99 19.58 -12.72
CA PRO A 88 -12.39 20.43 -11.57
C PRO A 88 -13.78 21.05 -11.72
N ASN A 89 -14.31 21.09 -12.93
CA ASN A 89 -15.65 21.63 -13.20
C ASN A 89 -16.79 20.63 -12.95
N GLY A 90 -16.49 19.43 -12.45
CA GLY A 90 -17.50 18.39 -12.16
C GLY A 90 -18.06 17.71 -13.41
N GLU A 91 -17.38 17.82 -14.57
CA GLU A 91 -17.76 17.06 -15.75
C GLU A 91 -17.44 15.57 -15.59
N SER A 92 -18.30 14.69 -16.14
CA SER A 92 -18.04 13.27 -16.12
C SER A 92 -16.78 12.91 -16.89
N PRO A 93 -15.83 12.20 -16.29
CA PRO A 93 -14.60 11.78 -16.96
C PRO A 93 -14.84 10.63 -17.94
N ILE A 94 -15.95 9.90 -17.81
CA ILE A 94 -16.22 8.70 -18.62
C ILE A 94 -16.34 9.06 -20.11
N GLY A 95 -15.65 8.28 -20.93
CA GLY A 95 -15.59 8.51 -22.38
C GLY A 95 -14.58 9.57 -22.82
N LYS A 96 -14.06 10.39 -21.89
CA LYS A 96 -13.02 11.38 -22.18
C LYS A 96 -11.67 10.72 -22.41
N VAL A 97 -10.78 11.42 -23.11
CA VAL A 97 -9.42 10.94 -23.38
C VAL A 97 -8.43 11.80 -22.61
N ILE A 98 -7.77 11.20 -21.65
CA ILE A 98 -6.65 11.78 -20.93
C ILE A 98 -5.34 11.35 -21.58
N ARG A 99 -4.27 12.09 -21.38
CA ARG A 99 -2.93 11.73 -21.90
C ARG A 99 -1.98 11.45 -20.75
N PHE A 100 -1.34 10.29 -20.79
CA PHE A 100 -0.21 9.97 -19.93
C PHE A 100 1.09 10.09 -20.74
N ASN A 101 1.93 11.06 -20.40
CA ASN A 101 3.19 11.39 -21.09
C ASN A 101 2.99 11.62 -22.60
N LYS A 102 2.34 11.30 -23.41
CA LYS A 102 2.01 11.48 -24.85
C LYS A 102 1.05 10.39 -25.33
N ILE A 103 0.73 9.40 -24.49
CA ILE A 103 -0.12 8.27 -24.86
C ILE A 103 -1.55 8.62 -24.47
N PRO A 104 -2.49 8.62 -25.41
CA PRO A 104 -3.90 8.84 -25.12
C PRO A 104 -4.50 7.59 -24.47
N LEU A 105 -5.27 7.78 -23.40
CA LEU A 105 -6.01 6.75 -22.68
C LEU A 105 -7.47 7.21 -22.56
N LYS A 106 -8.42 6.38 -22.98
CA LYS A 106 -9.85 6.64 -22.81
C LYS A 106 -10.28 6.21 -21.42
N VAL A 107 -10.88 7.10 -20.67
CA VAL A 107 -11.46 6.79 -19.37
C VAL A 107 -12.75 6.00 -19.59
N ILE A 108 -12.83 4.80 -19.00
CA ILE A 108 -13.99 3.90 -19.11
C ILE A 108 -14.72 3.71 -17.78
N GLY A 109 -14.14 4.14 -16.66
CA GLY A 109 -14.78 4.11 -15.36
C GLY A 109 -13.99 4.88 -14.31
N THR A 110 -14.66 5.09 -13.18
CA THR A 110 -14.11 5.72 -11.97
C THR A 110 -14.13 4.74 -10.81
N LEU A 111 -13.17 4.89 -9.90
CA LEU A 111 -13.05 4.05 -8.72
C LEU A 111 -13.78 4.69 -7.54
N THR A 112 -14.40 3.85 -6.71
CA THR A 112 -15.02 4.30 -5.46
C THR A 112 -13.94 4.85 -4.52
N PRO A 113 -14.12 6.06 -3.96
CA PRO A 113 -13.14 6.67 -3.08
C PRO A 113 -12.90 5.82 -1.82
N LYS A 114 -11.63 5.63 -1.48
CA LYS A 114 -11.17 4.98 -0.23
C LYS A 114 -10.58 5.97 0.77
N GLY A 115 -10.14 7.13 0.28
CA GLY A 115 -9.46 8.15 1.06
C GLY A 115 -8.04 7.76 1.48
N TYR A 116 -7.58 8.32 2.58
CA TYR A 116 -6.23 8.07 3.09
C TYR A 116 -6.16 6.80 3.93
N ASN A 117 -5.11 6.02 3.75
CA ASN A 117 -4.85 4.88 4.62
C ASN A 117 -4.29 5.33 5.99
N SER A 118 -4.11 4.38 6.92
CA SER A 118 -3.57 4.64 8.26
C SER A 118 -2.15 5.24 8.28
N MET A 119 -1.42 5.16 7.16
CA MET A 119 -0.10 5.77 6.97
C MET A 119 -0.16 7.15 6.33
N GLY A 120 -1.36 7.71 6.09
CA GLY A 120 -1.55 9.01 5.44
C GLY A 120 -1.31 9.01 3.94
N MET A 121 -1.22 7.85 3.27
CA MET A 121 -1.10 7.77 1.83
C MET A 121 -2.48 7.80 1.18
N ASP A 122 -2.63 8.61 0.15
CA ASP A 122 -3.85 8.69 -0.65
C ASP A 122 -4.00 7.41 -1.50
N GLN A 123 -5.10 6.69 -1.27
CA GLN A 123 -5.42 5.47 -2.02
C GLN A 123 -6.15 5.76 -3.34
N ASP A 124 -6.60 6.99 -3.51
CA ASP A 124 -7.38 7.44 -4.66
C ASP A 124 -6.53 8.12 -5.73
N ASP A 125 -5.23 8.34 -5.44
CA ASP A 125 -4.24 8.87 -6.38
C ASP A 125 -3.64 7.76 -7.26
N MET A 126 -4.49 7.16 -8.11
CA MET A 126 -4.06 6.10 -9.03
C MET A 126 -4.86 6.09 -10.32
N VAL A 127 -4.21 5.59 -11.37
CA VAL A 127 -4.85 5.24 -12.65
C VAL A 127 -4.58 3.77 -12.93
N LEU A 128 -5.62 3.02 -13.26
CA LEU A 128 -5.51 1.60 -13.59
C LEU A 128 -5.72 1.41 -15.10
N ALA A 129 -4.89 0.58 -15.72
CA ALA A 129 -4.97 0.27 -17.15
C ALA A 129 -4.57 -1.20 -17.39
N PRO A 130 -4.87 -1.80 -18.55
CA PRO A 130 -4.38 -3.11 -18.88
C PRO A 130 -2.84 -3.18 -18.78
N TYR A 131 -2.32 -4.22 -18.10
CA TYR A 131 -0.85 -4.33 -17.90
C TYR A 131 -0.07 -4.35 -19.22
N THR A 132 -0.65 -4.94 -20.25
CA THR A 132 -0.05 -4.99 -21.59
C THR A 132 0.09 -3.61 -22.23
N THR A 133 -0.83 -2.70 -21.94
CA THR A 133 -0.76 -1.29 -22.40
C THR A 133 0.36 -0.56 -21.69
N VAL A 134 0.45 -0.70 -20.38
CA VAL A 134 1.53 -0.06 -19.59
C VAL A 134 2.88 -0.66 -19.94
N GLN A 135 2.99 -1.99 -19.98
CA GLN A 135 4.21 -2.71 -20.26
C GLN A 135 4.77 -2.42 -21.66
N LYS A 136 3.92 -2.55 -22.71
CA LYS A 136 4.37 -2.46 -24.10
C LYS A 136 4.41 -1.05 -24.65
N ARG A 137 3.43 -0.20 -24.28
CA ARG A 137 3.28 1.14 -24.89
C ARG A 137 3.87 2.26 -24.06
N ILE A 138 3.88 2.13 -22.74
CA ILE A 138 4.38 3.17 -21.82
C ILE A 138 5.83 2.89 -21.45
N LEU A 139 6.12 1.71 -20.92
CA LEU A 139 7.45 1.35 -20.41
C LEU A 139 8.36 0.69 -21.46
N ALA A 140 7.78 0.03 -22.45
CA ALA A 140 8.49 -0.78 -23.44
C ALA A 140 9.44 -1.84 -22.81
N ILE A 141 8.95 -2.52 -21.74
CA ILE A 141 9.67 -3.56 -20.99
C ILE A 141 9.07 -4.93 -21.27
N THR A 142 9.84 -5.99 -20.98
CA THR A 142 9.42 -7.40 -21.17
C THR A 142 9.22 -8.15 -19.86
N TYR A 143 9.58 -7.56 -18.74
CA TYR A 143 9.44 -8.10 -17.38
C TYR A 143 8.26 -7.50 -16.64
N LEU A 144 7.88 -8.12 -15.53
CA LEU A 144 6.90 -7.60 -14.59
C LEU A 144 7.65 -6.99 -13.39
N GLN A 145 7.04 -5.98 -12.77
CA GLN A 145 7.58 -5.39 -11.56
C GLN A 145 7.07 -6.09 -10.30
N GLY A 146 5.92 -6.77 -10.41
CA GLY A 146 5.33 -7.56 -9.34
C GLY A 146 4.17 -8.42 -9.84
N ILE A 147 3.71 -9.31 -8.98
CA ILE A 147 2.50 -10.10 -9.14
C ILE A 147 1.76 -9.99 -7.82
N TYR A 148 0.50 -9.55 -7.88
CA TYR A 148 -0.39 -9.56 -6.74
C TYR A 148 -1.20 -10.84 -6.76
N CYS A 149 -1.22 -11.57 -5.63
CA CYS A 149 -2.00 -12.77 -5.46
C CYS A 149 -2.90 -12.64 -4.23
N SER A 150 -4.07 -13.26 -4.27
CA SER A 150 -4.94 -13.42 -3.12
C SER A 150 -5.01 -14.90 -2.77
N ALA A 151 -4.73 -15.26 -1.53
CA ALA A 151 -4.95 -16.62 -1.05
C ALA A 151 -6.45 -16.91 -0.95
N LEU A 152 -6.83 -18.18 -0.96
CA LEU A 152 -8.23 -18.63 -0.79
C LEU A 152 -8.81 -18.22 0.56
N SER A 153 -7.98 -18.20 1.61
CA SER A 153 -8.32 -17.69 2.94
C SER A 153 -7.06 -17.16 3.64
N GLU A 154 -7.25 -16.37 4.69
CA GLU A 154 -6.14 -15.82 5.49
C GLU A 154 -5.29 -16.94 6.12
N GLU A 155 -5.93 -18.01 6.58
CA GLU A 155 -5.26 -19.17 7.18
C GLU A 155 -4.38 -19.93 6.20
N LEU A 156 -4.67 -19.85 4.90
CA LEU A 156 -3.91 -20.51 3.82
C LEU A 156 -2.81 -19.63 3.23
N THR A 157 -2.62 -18.42 3.75
CA THR A 157 -1.56 -17.50 3.27
C THR A 157 -0.15 -18.12 3.35
N PRO A 158 0.25 -18.83 4.42
CA PRO A 158 1.56 -19.47 4.47
C PRO A 158 1.74 -20.55 3.39
N GLN A 159 0.71 -21.40 3.19
CA GLN A 159 0.74 -22.46 2.16
C GLN A 159 0.79 -21.86 0.75
N ALA A 160 -0.01 -20.81 0.49
CA ALA A 160 0.03 -20.09 -0.78
C ALA A 160 1.42 -19.47 -1.04
N THR A 161 2.06 -18.93 -0.01
CA THR A 161 3.41 -18.34 -0.10
C THR A 161 4.46 -19.39 -0.45
N GLU A 162 4.41 -20.56 0.21
CA GLU A 162 5.31 -21.67 -0.05
C GLU A 162 5.11 -22.22 -1.47
N GLU A 163 3.87 -22.45 -1.89
CA GLU A 163 3.52 -22.93 -3.23
C GLU A 163 3.99 -21.95 -4.32
N ILE A 164 3.76 -20.64 -4.16
CA ILE A 164 4.25 -19.62 -5.10
C ILE A 164 5.77 -19.64 -5.16
N SER A 165 6.45 -19.79 -4.02
CA SER A 165 7.91 -19.86 -3.96
C SER A 165 8.43 -21.07 -4.75
N GLU A 166 7.83 -22.25 -4.58
CA GLU A 166 8.20 -23.45 -5.31
C GLU A 166 8.01 -23.30 -6.83
N ILE A 167 6.87 -22.73 -7.25
CA ILE A 167 6.58 -22.47 -8.67
C ILE A 167 7.62 -21.52 -9.26
N LEU A 168 7.94 -20.44 -8.57
CA LEU A 168 8.92 -19.46 -9.03
C LEU A 168 10.32 -20.05 -9.07
N ARG A 169 10.78 -20.76 -8.03
CA ARG A 169 12.08 -21.45 -8.02
C ARG A 169 12.22 -22.41 -9.18
N LYS A 170 11.16 -23.18 -9.50
CA LYS A 170 11.12 -24.09 -10.64
C LYS A 170 11.22 -23.34 -11.98
N ASN A 171 10.47 -22.27 -12.15
CA ASN A 171 10.48 -21.45 -13.38
C ASN A 171 11.83 -20.78 -13.61
N HIS A 172 12.45 -20.26 -12.55
CA HIS A 172 13.75 -19.59 -12.58
C HIS A 172 14.93 -20.56 -12.54
N LYS A 173 14.66 -21.89 -12.36
CA LYS A 173 15.67 -22.95 -12.28
C LYS A 173 16.67 -22.74 -11.16
N ILE A 174 16.21 -22.19 -10.04
CA ILE A 174 17.02 -21.97 -8.84
C ILE A 174 17.28 -23.35 -8.19
N LYS A 175 18.53 -23.66 -7.89
CA LYS A 175 18.91 -24.93 -7.28
C LYS A 175 18.68 -24.91 -5.78
N GLU A 176 18.57 -26.12 -5.19
CA GLU A 176 18.55 -26.24 -3.72
C GLU A 176 19.80 -25.62 -3.11
N GLY A 177 19.59 -24.68 -2.15
CA GLY A 177 20.67 -23.97 -1.46
C GLY A 177 21.12 -22.67 -2.14
N GLU A 178 20.55 -22.28 -3.28
CA GLU A 178 20.76 -20.97 -3.89
C GLU A 178 19.69 -19.98 -3.36
N ASP A 179 20.09 -18.70 -3.21
CA ASP A 179 19.19 -17.63 -2.80
C ASP A 179 18.14 -17.32 -3.86
N ASP A 180 16.95 -16.92 -3.42
CA ASP A 180 15.88 -16.54 -4.32
C ASP A 180 16.16 -15.20 -5.01
N ASP A 181 15.85 -15.12 -6.30
CA ASP A 181 15.94 -13.91 -7.11
C ASP A 181 14.62 -13.10 -7.14
N PHE A 182 13.70 -13.44 -6.24
CA PHE A 182 12.41 -12.81 -6.01
C PHE A 182 12.16 -12.64 -4.51
N GLU A 183 11.19 -11.85 -4.14
CA GLU A 183 10.74 -11.64 -2.77
C GLU A 183 9.21 -11.76 -2.72
N ILE A 184 8.72 -12.58 -1.80
CA ILE A 184 7.28 -12.70 -1.52
C ILE A 184 7.02 -11.97 -0.21
N ARG A 185 6.05 -11.08 -0.20
CA ARG A 185 5.64 -10.31 0.98
C ARG A 185 4.15 -10.54 1.22
N SER A 186 3.83 -11.10 2.38
CA SER A 186 2.45 -11.24 2.80
C SER A 186 1.95 -9.95 3.48
N GLN A 187 0.65 -9.71 3.40
CA GLN A 187 0.02 -8.59 4.12
C GLN A 187 0.14 -8.77 5.64
N GLU A 188 0.13 -10.01 6.12
CA GLU A 188 0.29 -10.36 7.52
C GLU A 188 1.70 -10.01 8.04
N GLU A 189 2.73 -10.29 7.26
CA GLU A 189 4.12 -9.92 7.57
C GLU A 189 4.28 -8.40 7.69
N LEU A 190 3.71 -7.64 6.75
CA LEU A 190 3.72 -6.17 6.80
C LEU A 190 2.97 -5.65 8.03
N SER A 191 1.83 -6.24 8.36
CA SER A 191 1.04 -5.88 9.55
C SER A 191 1.79 -6.17 10.84
N SER A 192 2.45 -7.32 10.94
CA SER A 192 3.25 -7.71 12.12
C SER A 192 4.46 -6.81 12.32
N MET A 193 5.14 -6.41 11.25
CA MET A 193 6.25 -5.44 11.31
C MET A 193 5.79 -4.08 11.85
N LEU A 194 4.65 -3.61 11.40
CA LEU A 194 4.07 -2.33 11.87
C LEU A 194 3.67 -2.42 13.34
N SER A 195 3.03 -3.52 13.76
CA SER A 195 2.66 -3.76 15.16
C SER A 195 3.90 -3.78 16.06
N SER A 196 4.94 -4.50 15.68
CA SER A 196 6.20 -4.56 16.43
C SER A 196 6.86 -3.19 16.60
N THR A 197 6.80 -2.34 15.56
CA THR A 197 7.32 -0.98 15.63
C THR A 197 6.50 -0.11 16.58
N THR A 198 5.17 -0.25 16.55
CA THR A 198 4.26 0.48 17.46
C THR A 198 4.46 0.05 18.91
N ASP A 199 4.65 -1.24 19.17
CA ASP A 199 4.93 -1.77 20.50
C ASP A 199 6.25 -1.23 21.06
N MET A 200 7.31 -1.20 20.24
CA MET A 200 8.59 -0.60 20.63
C MET A 200 8.44 0.89 20.99
N MET A 201 7.71 1.66 20.19
CA MET A 201 7.42 3.07 20.48
C MET A 201 6.63 3.23 21.77
N THR A 202 5.65 2.37 22.01
CA THR A 202 4.83 2.38 23.24
C THR A 202 5.67 2.10 24.48
N ILE A 203 6.56 1.11 24.42
CA ILE A 203 7.50 0.80 25.52
C ILE A 203 8.43 2.00 25.79
N LEU A 204 8.97 2.61 24.73
CA LEU A 204 9.84 3.78 24.87
C LEU A 204 9.10 4.95 25.57
N LEU A 205 7.88 5.25 25.13
CA LEU A 205 7.05 6.30 25.72
C LEU A 205 6.70 5.97 27.18
N ALA A 206 6.39 4.74 27.50
CA ALA A 206 6.11 4.27 28.86
C ALA A 206 7.34 4.44 29.79
N CYS A 207 8.54 4.14 29.29
CA CYS A 207 9.79 4.36 30.04
C CYS A 207 10.02 5.85 30.32
N ILE A 208 9.84 6.73 29.33
CA ILE A 208 10.01 8.18 29.48
C ILE A 208 8.97 8.72 30.47
N ALA A 209 7.71 8.29 30.35
CA ALA A 209 6.63 8.69 31.27
C ALA A 209 6.93 8.21 32.70
N GLY A 210 7.40 6.97 32.87
CA GLY A 210 7.80 6.41 34.16
C GLY A 210 8.92 7.21 34.83
N ILE A 211 9.97 7.55 34.11
CA ILE A 211 11.08 8.38 34.60
C ILE A 211 10.57 9.77 34.98
N SER A 212 9.74 10.38 34.14
CA SER A 212 9.17 11.72 34.41
C SER A 212 8.30 11.72 35.68
N LEU A 213 7.51 10.66 35.88
CA LEU A 213 6.68 10.48 37.08
C LEU A 213 7.55 10.32 38.34
N LEU A 214 8.62 9.53 38.26
CA LEU A 214 9.56 9.38 39.37
C LEU A 214 10.21 10.72 39.76
N VAL A 215 10.73 11.47 38.79
CA VAL A 215 11.35 12.77 39.02
C VAL A 215 10.33 13.75 39.58
N GLY A 216 9.12 13.81 39.03
CA GLY A 216 8.03 14.64 39.54
C GLY A 216 7.61 14.25 40.96
N GLY A 217 7.51 12.95 41.24
CA GLY A 217 7.20 12.41 42.57
C GLY A 217 8.24 12.81 43.64
N ILE A 218 9.54 12.72 43.32
CA ILE A 218 10.62 13.17 44.20
C ILE A 218 10.52 14.69 44.46
N GLY A 219 10.20 15.46 43.41
CA GLY A 219 9.98 16.93 43.57
C GLY A 219 8.84 17.26 44.52
N ILE A 220 7.69 16.61 44.39
CA ILE A 220 6.53 16.78 45.27
C ILE A 220 6.87 16.31 46.68
N MET A 221 7.56 15.18 46.84
CA MET A 221 7.98 14.70 48.15
C MET A 221 8.87 15.69 48.87
N ASN A 222 9.84 16.31 48.18
CA ASN A 222 10.72 17.34 48.77
C ASN A 222 9.93 18.57 49.24
N ILE A 223 8.95 19.04 48.45
CA ILE A 223 8.11 20.18 48.83
C ILE A 223 7.25 19.83 50.06
N MET A 224 6.63 18.66 50.05
CA MET A 224 5.83 18.17 51.18
C MET A 224 6.68 18.04 52.46
N TYR A 225 7.89 17.47 52.34
CA TYR A 225 8.80 17.33 53.49
C TYR A 225 9.17 18.67 54.13
N VAL A 226 9.50 19.67 53.30
CA VAL A 226 9.78 21.05 53.78
C VAL A 226 8.54 21.64 54.44
N SER A 227 7.36 21.56 53.81
CA SER A 227 6.11 22.11 54.38
C SER A 227 5.73 21.47 55.72
N VAL A 228 5.92 20.17 55.87
CA VAL A 228 5.64 19.44 57.14
C VAL A 228 6.62 19.85 58.23
N THR A 229 7.91 19.95 57.90
CA THR A 229 8.95 20.35 58.87
C THR A 229 8.79 21.82 59.35
N GLU A 230 8.40 22.75 58.48
CA GLU A 230 8.08 24.12 58.87
C GLU A 230 6.87 24.18 59.80
N ARG A 231 5.75 23.49 59.46
CA ARG A 231 4.54 23.49 60.33
C ARG A 231 4.79 22.83 61.69
N THR A 232 5.64 21.80 61.78
CA THR A 232 5.96 21.17 63.06
C THR A 232 6.87 22.07 63.92
N ARG A 233 7.74 22.87 63.30
CA ARG A 233 8.60 23.84 64.00
C ARG A 233 7.80 24.99 64.55
N ASP A 234 6.77 25.46 63.87
CA ASP A 234 5.89 26.55 64.37
C ASP A 234 4.97 26.11 65.52
N ARG A 235 4.71 24.81 65.68
CA ARG A 235 3.85 24.28 66.71
C ARG A 235 4.55 24.08 68.07
N TYR A 236 5.87 24.15 68.11
CA TYR A 236 6.67 24.06 69.31
C TYR A 236 7.55 25.34 69.47
N PRO A 237 7.00 26.42 70.01
CA PRO A 237 7.82 27.58 70.31
C PRO A 237 8.87 27.20 71.36
N ARG A 238 10.14 27.58 71.12
CA ARG A 238 11.21 27.34 72.08
C ARG A 238 10.86 28.03 73.39
N PRO A 239 11.06 27.34 74.51
CA PRO A 239 10.95 28.06 75.84
C PRO A 239 11.95 29.19 75.85
N ILE A 240 11.45 30.38 76.15
CA ILE A 240 12.25 31.57 76.32
C ILE A 240 13.09 31.41 77.65
N PRO A 241 14.39 31.73 77.65
CA PRO A 241 15.25 31.58 78.86
C PRO A 241 14.87 32.53 79.97
#